data_717a7a200084860a200ea6f4cd65970a
#
_entry.id   717a7a200084860a200ea6f4cd65970a
#
_cell.length_a   1.000
_cell.length_b   1.000
_cell.length_c   1.000
_cell.angle_alpha   90.00
_cell.angle_beta   90.00
_cell.angle_gamma   90.00
#
_symmetry.space_group_name_H-M   'P 1'
#
loop_
_entity.id
_entity.type
_entity.pdbx_description
1 polymer ?
#
loop_
_entity_poly.entity_id
_entity_poly.type
_entity_poly.pdbx_seq_one_letter_code
_entity_poly.pdbx_strand_id
1 'polypeptide(L)'
;MKTLTGRVIKAGRAEGVALVSPEPVGFFGMVDAETGVVVEKGHPLEGESVAGRVLVFPTGKGSTVGSYSLYRLAKAGRAPAAIVNAESEPIVAVGAIIGDIPMVDRVDIEQIHTGDLVSVDGEQVTVSG
;
A
#
# COMPACT_ATOMS: atom_id res chain seq x y z
N MET A 1 14.74 7.47 -13.95
CA MET A 1 14.02 6.21 -13.72
C MET A 1 14.91 5.20 -13.02
N LYS A 2 14.39 4.51 -12.04
CA LYS A 2 15.14 3.46 -11.34
C LYS A 2 14.23 2.27 -11.10
N THR A 3 14.84 1.08 -11.04
CA THR A 3 14.11 -0.16 -10.78
C THR A 3 14.62 -0.78 -9.49
N LEU A 4 13.70 -1.04 -8.58
CA LEU A 4 13.96 -1.71 -7.32
C LEU A 4 13.38 -3.10 -7.40
N THR A 5 14.00 -4.06 -6.71
CA THR A 5 13.54 -5.45 -6.72
C THR A 5 13.21 -5.87 -5.30
N GLY A 6 12.07 -6.51 -5.13
CA GLY A 6 11.63 -7.00 -3.83
C GLY A 6 11.18 -8.44 -3.88
N ARG A 7 10.33 -8.80 -2.92
CA ARG A 7 9.74 -10.14 -2.84
C ARG A 7 8.24 -10.03 -3.07
N VAL A 8 7.71 -10.85 -3.98
CA VAL A 8 6.27 -10.86 -4.29
C VAL A 8 5.49 -11.43 -3.12
N ILE A 9 4.54 -10.68 -2.61
CA ILE A 9 3.55 -11.14 -1.64
C ILE A 9 2.26 -11.50 -2.38
N LYS A 10 1.82 -10.61 -3.29
CA LYS A 10 0.69 -10.89 -4.19
C LYS A 10 1.12 -10.45 -5.57
N ALA A 11 1.19 -11.40 -6.49
CA ALA A 11 1.59 -11.12 -7.86
C ALA A 11 0.54 -10.25 -8.54
N GLY A 12 1.00 -9.38 -9.43
CA GLY A 12 0.12 -8.53 -10.21
C GLY A 12 0.88 -7.36 -10.80
N ARG A 13 0.14 -6.52 -11.48
CA ARG A 13 0.68 -5.41 -12.23
C ARG A 13 -0.18 -4.19 -12.00
N ALA A 14 0.43 -3.09 -11.60
CA ALA A 14 -0.30 -1.85 -11.36
C ALA A 14 0.63 -0.65 -11.46
N GLU A 15 0.05 0.51 -11.68
CA GLU A 15 0.77 1.76 -11.76
C GLU A 15 -0.04 2.85 -11.07
N GLY A 16 0.62 3.75 -10.41
CA GLY A 16 -0.03 4.88 -9.78
C GLY A 16 0.96 5.85 -9.19
N VAL A 17 0.42 6.96 -8.68
CA VAL A 17 1.21 7.97 -8.00
C VAL A 17 1.48 7.48 -6.57
N ALA A 18 2.73 7.55 -6.15
CA ALA A 18 3.14 7.09 -4.83
C ALA A 18 2.56 7.97 -3.72
N LEU A 19 2.11 7.30 -2.66
CA LEU A 19 1.76 7.93 -1.39
C LEU A 19 2.61 7.22 -0.34
N VAL A 20 3.59 7.93 0.21
CA VAL A 20 4.61 7.34 1.09
C VAL A 20 4.38 7.76 2.52
N SER A 21 4.34 6.77 3.42
CA SER A 21 4.29 7.00 4.86
C SER A 21 5.61 6.59 5.49
N PRO A 22 6.22 7.44 6.35
CA PRO A 22 7.38 7.03 7.13
C PRO A 22 7.00 6.16 8.33
N GLU A 23 5.70 6.02 8.62
CA GLU A 23 5.20 5.24 9.74
C GLU A 23 4.39 4.05 9.27
N PRO A 24 4.25 3.01 10.11
CA PRO A 24 3.41 1.86 9.77
C PRO A 24 1.96 2.26 9.46
N VAL A 25 1.31 1.47 8.62
CA VAL A 25 -0.08 1.70 8.20
C VAL A 25 -0.90 0.46 8.50
N GLY A 26 -2.06 0.64 9.11
CA GLY A 26 -3.09 -0.36 9.26
C GLY A 26 -4.36 0.11 8.58
N PHE A 27 -5.32 -0.78 8.42
CA PHE A 27 -6.54 -0.42 7.69
C PHE A 27 -7.77 -0.36 8.57
N PHE A 28 -7.81 -1.14 9.64
CA PHE A 28 -8.96 -1.07 10.55
C PHE A 28 -8.85 0.17 11.44
N GLY A 29 -9.82 1.07 11.31
CA GLY A 29 -9.87 2.30 12.10
C GLY A 29 -8.96 3.41 11.62
N MET A 30 -8.00 3.12 10.75
CA MET A 30 -7.09 4.15 10.20
C MET A 30 -7.55 4.69 8.86
N VAL A 31 -8.20 3.84 8.07
CA VAL A 31 -8.63 4.19 6.71
C VAL A 31 -10.13 3.97 6.63
N ASP A 32 -10.85 4.97 6.17
CA ASP A 32 -12.29 4.87 5.98
C ASP A 32 -12.57 3.86 4.86
N ALA A 33 -13.35 2.82 5.18
CA ALA A 33 -13.59 1.71 4.26
C ALA A 33 -14.47 2.08 3.07
N GLU A 34 -15.14 3.22 3.10
CA GLU A 34 -15.99 3.66 2.01
C GLU A 34 -15.28 4.63 1.07
N THR A 35 -14.39 5.45 1.61
CA THR A 35 -13.75 6.52 0.83
C THR A 35 -12.28 6.26 0.53
N GLY A 36 -11.60 5.44 1.33
CA GLY A 36 -10.16 5.24 1.23
C GLY A 36 -9.34 6.36 1.86
N VAL A 37 -9.98 7.28 2.58
CA VAL A 37 -9.27 8.40 3.22
C VAL A 37 -8.71 7.97 4.56
N VAL A 38 -7.46 8.35 4.83
CA VAL A 38 -6.83 8.10 6.12
C VAL A 38 -7.43 9.03 7.15
N VAL A 39 -8.03 8.46 8.19
CA VAL A 39 -8.76 9.21 9.21
C VAL A 39 -8.08 9.19 10.58
N GLU A 40 -6.99 8.45 10.74
CA GLU A 40 -6.27 8.40 12.01
C GLU A 40 -5.61 9.75 12.29
N LYS A 41 -5.99 10.37 13.39
CA LYS A 41 -5.45 11.68 13.78
C LYS A 41 -3.98 11.59 14.12
N GLY A 42 -3.20 12.54 13.59
CA GLY A 42 -1.76 12.58 13.84
C GLY A 42 -0.94 11.68 12.95
N HIS A 43 -1.58 10.87 12.10
CA HIS A 43 -0.84 10.04 11.16
C HIS A 43 -0.31 10.92 10.01
N PRO A 44 0.93 10.64 9.50
CA PRO A 44 1.48 11.44 8.40
C PRO A 44 0.59 11.52 7.16
N LEU A 45 -0.26 10.52 6.93
CA LEU A 45 -1.15 10.48 5.77
C LEU A 45 -2.58 10.95 6.08
N GLU A 46 -2.82 11.50 7.26
CA GLU A 46 -4.17 11.95 7.63
C GLU A 46 -4.75 12.88 6.55
N GLY A 47 -5.98 12.57 6.12
CA GLY A 47 -6.66 13.35 5.09
C GLY A 47 -6.36 12.94 3.65
N GLU A 48 -5.35 12.10 3.44
CA GLU A 48 -5.01 11.61 2.10
C GLU A 48 -5.82 10.38 1.76
N SER A 49 -6.15 10.22 0.47
CA SER A 49 -6.83 9.01 0.00
C SER A 49 -5.82 8.01 -0.53
N VAL A 50 -5.96 6.74 -0.14
CA VAL A 50 -5.11 5.67 -0.67
C VAL A 50 -5.63 5.13 -2.00
N ALA A 51 -6.86 5.50 -2.38
CA ALA A 51 -7.52 4.93 -3.57
C ALA A 51 -6.71 5.18 -4.84
N GLY A 52 -6.39 4.11 -5.55
CA GLY A 52 -5.68 4.19 -6.82
C GLY A 52 -4.21 4.61 -6.72
N ARG A 53 -3.70 4.78 -5.50
CA ARG A 53 -2.30 5.17 -5.28
C ARG A 53 -1.42 3.94 -5.10
N VAL A 54 -0.14 4.07 -5.38
CA VAL A 54 0.83 3.07 -4.94
C VAL A 54 1.19 3.46 -3.51
N LEU A 55 0.72 2.69 -2.55
CA LEU A 55 0.88 2.99 -1.13
C LEU A 55 2.17 2.36 -0.63
N VAL A 56 3.08 3.19 -0.13
CA VAL A 56 4.42 2.80 0.29
C VAL A 56 4.59 3.08 1.78
N PHE A 57 4.93 2.06 2.56
CA PHE A 57 5.13 2.24 4.00
C PHE A 57 6.05 1.15 4.55
N PRO A 58 6.64 1.35 5.74
CA PRO A 58 7.63 0.40 6.25
C PRO A 58 7.05 -0.99 6.49
N THR A 59 5.94 -1.07 7.19
CA THR A 59 5.28 -2.33 7.54
C THR A 59 3.83 -2.06 7.94
N GLY A 60 3.04 -3.12 7.99
CA GLY A 60 1.67 -3.02 8.46
C GLY A 60 1.57 -3.02 9.97
N LYS A 61 0.41 -2.63 10.49
CA LYS A 61 0.08 -2.69 11.91
C LYS A 61 -1.42 -2.88 12.08
N GLY A 62 -1.83 -3.15 13.30
CA GLY A 62 -3.23 -3.13 13.69
C GLY A 62 -3.84 -4.49 13.93
N SER A 63 -5.16 -4.51 14.01
CA SER A 63 -5.99 -5.65 14.32
C SER A 63 -6.13 -6.59 13.14
N THR A 64 -6.41 -7.88 13.41
CA THR A 64 -6.73 -8.88 12.37
C THR A 64 -7.90 -8.46 11.50
N VAL A 65 -8.80 -7.62 12.00
CA VAL A 65 -9.90 -7.04 11.22
C VAL A 65 -9.38 -6.19 10.06
N GLY A 66 -8.13 -5.72 10.14
CA GLY A 66 -7.51 -4.92 9.09
C GLY A 66 -7.44 -5.63 7.74
N SER A 67 -7.29 -6.96 7.74
CA SER A 67 -7.33 -7.73 6.49
C SER A 67 -8.68 -7.58 5.80
N TYR A 68 -9.75 -7.69 6.56
CA TYR A 68 -11.10 -7.55 6.04
C TYR A 68 -11.38 -6.10 5.61
N SER A 69 -10.87 -5.13 6.37
CA SER A 69 -11.02 -3.70 6.02
C SER A 69 -10.38 -3.39 4.67
N LEU A 70 -9.20 -3.95 4.41
CA LEU A 70 -8.54 -3.77 3.12
C LEU A 70 -9.32 -4.46 1.99
N TYR A 71 -9.85 -5.65 2.26
CA TYR A 71 -10.72 -6.34 1.31
C TYR A 71 -11.96 -5.50 0.96
N ARG A 72 -12.60 -4.89 1.96
CA ARG A 72 -13.75 -4.02 1.74
C ARG A 72 -13.41 -2.82 0.85
N LEU A 73 -12.23 -2.23 1.05
CA LEU A 73 -11.76 -1.15 0.17
C LEU A 73 -11.64 -1.64 -1.27
N ALA A 74 -11.10 -2.84 -1.46
CA ALA A 74 -10.96 -3.41 -2.80
C ALA A 74 -12.33 -3.62 -3.45
N LYS A 75 -13.30 -4.12 -2.69
CA LYS A 75 -14.66 -4.33 -3.20
C LYS A 75 -15.35 -3.02 -3.54
N ALA A 76 -15.04 -1.95 -2.81
CA ALA A 76 -15.60 -0.63 -3.05
C ALA A 76 -14.90 0.14 -4.17
N GLY A 77 -13.81 -0.40 -4.72
CA GLY A 77 -13.02 0.28 -5.74
C GLY A 77 -12.19 1.44 -5.18
N ARG A 78 -11.88 1.41 -3.87
CA ARG A 78 -11.14 2.47 -3.18
C ARG A 78 -9.80 2.00 -2.63
N ALA A 79 -9.38 0.80 -2.97
CA ALA A 79 -8.11 0.26 -2.49
C ALA A 79 -6.92 0.90 -3.21
N PRO A 80 -5.72 0.80 -2.62
CA PRO A 80 -4.50 1.16 -3.34
C PRO A 80 -4.38 0.36 -4.63
N ALA A 81 -3.73 0.94 -5.63
CA ALA A 81 -3.42 0.23 -6.87
C ALA A 81 -2.40 -0.87 -6.60
N ALA A 82 -1.46 -0.62 -5.68
CA ALA A 82 -0.46 -1.58 -5.24
C ALA A 82 0.05 -1.18 -3.87
N ILE A 83 0.67 -2.14 -3.17
CA ILE A 83 1.28 -1.89 -1.87
C ILE A 83 2.77 -2.28 -1.93
N VAL A 84 3.63 -1.40 -1.45
CA VAL A 84 5.07 -1.62 -1.38
C VAL A 84 5.53 -1.43 0.07
N ASN A 85 6.17 -2.45 0.63
CA ASN A 85 6.66 -2.42 2.01
C ASN A 85 8.16 -2.67 2.07
N ALA A 86 8.79 -2.17 3.13
CA ALA A 86 10.14 -2.60 3.50
C ALA A 86 10.08 -4.02 4.03
N GLU A 87 9.11 -4.32 4.91
CA GLU A 87 8.87 -5.66 5.42
C GLU A 87 7.38 -5.87 5.60
N SER A 88 6.81 -6.89 4.96
CA SER A 88 5.38 -7.14 5.06
C SER A 88 5.02 -7.67 6.45
N GLU A 89 3.77 -7.46 6.81
CA GLU A 89 3.20 -7.93 8.05
C GLU A 89 1.94 -8.76 7.67
N PRO A 90 1.64 -9.87 8.40
CA PRO A 90 0.62 -10.81 7.94
C PRO A 90 -0.76 -10.24 7.71
N ILE A 91 -1.20 -9.29 8.52
CA ILE A 91 -2.57 -8.76 8.43
C ILE A 91 -2.78 -8.04 7.09
N VAL A 92 -1.86 -7.16 6.75
CA VAL A 92 -1.94 -6.42 5.47
C VAL A 92 -1.69 -7.36 4.30
N ALA A 93 -0.74 -8.30 4.45
CA ALA A 93 -0.44 -9.27 3.40
C ALA A 93 -1.68 -10.10 3.04
N VAL A 94 -2.39 -10.63 4.04
CA VAL A 94 -3.62 -11.38 3.80
C VAL A 94 -4.67 -10.50 3.13
N GLY A 95 -4.83 -9.27 3.59
CA GLY A 95 -5.77 -8.32 2.99
C GLY A 95 -5.49 -8.06 1.52
N ALA A 96 -4.22 -7.91 1.17
CA ALA A 96 -3.82 -7.71 -0.23
C ALA A 96 -4.12 -8.95 -1.08
N ILE A 97 -3.84 -10.13 -0.54
CA ILE A 97 -4.08 -11.40 -1.25
C ILE A 97 -5.57 -11.58 -1.54
N ILE A 98 -6.42 -11.45 -0.52
CA ILE A 98 -7.87 -11.67 -0.71
C ILE A 98 -8.53 -10.51 -1.47
N GLY A 99 -7.96 -9.32 -1.41
CA GLY A 99 -8.43 -8.14 -2.15
C GLY A 99 -7.87 -8.04 -3.56
N ASP A 100 -7.00 -8.97 -3.95
CA ASP A 100 -6.35 -8.98 -5.27
C ASP A 100 -5.60 -7.69 -5.55
N ILE A 101 -4.85 -7.21 -4.55
CA ILE A 101 -4.03 -6.00 -4.65
C ILE A 101 -2.57 -6.42 -4.81
N PRO A 102 -1.89 -6.05 -5.90
CA PRO A 102 -0.47 -6.36 -6.06
C PRO A 102 0.33 -5.83 -4.87
N MET A 103 1.19 -6.68 -4.32
CA MET A 103 1.98 -6.32 -3.15
C MET A 103 3.37 -6.92 -3.23
N VAL A 104 4.37 -6.10 -2.92
CA VAL A 104 5.76 -6.50 -2.88
C VAL A 104 6.39 -5.94 -1.61
N ASP A 105 7.26 -6.73 -0.97
CA ASP A 105 8.01 -6.25 0.19
C ASP A 105 9.52 -6.40 -0.04
N ARG A 106 10.30 -6.12 1.00
CA ARG A 106 11.77 -6.12 0.94
C ARG A 106 12.28 -5.15 -0.12
N VAL A 107 11.61 -4.02 -0.25
CA VAL A 107 11.97 -2.94 -1.16
C VAL A 107 12.60 -1.83 -0.34
N ASP A 108 13.65 -1.21 -0.89
CA ASP A 108 14.25 -0.02 -0.27
C ASP A 108 13.32 1.18 -0.50
N ILE A 109 12.34 1.32 0.38
CA ILE A 109 11.28 2.32 0.23
C ILE A 109 11.79 3.76 0.38
N GLU A 110 12.99 3.95 0.94
CA GLU A 110 13.58 5.29 1.05
C GLU A 110 13.85 5.91 -0.32
N GLN A 111 13.90 5.10 -1.37
CA GLN A 111 14.12 5.57 -2.72
C GLN A 111 12.84 5.99 -3.43
N ILE A 112 11.69 5.91 -2.76
CA ILE A 112 10.39 6.30 -3.32
C ILE A 112 9.86 7.49 -2.53
N HIS A 113 9.40 8.51 -3.22
CA HIS A 113 8.86 9.72 -2.61
C HIS A 113 7.41 9.94 -3.06
N THR A 114 6.63 10.53 -2.18
CA THR A 114 5.25 10.90 -2.52
C THR A 114 5.24 11.78 -3.76
N GLY A 115 4.39 11.42 -4.72
CA GLY A 115 4.31 12.13 -6.00
C GLY A 115 5.04 11.45 -7.14
N ASP A 116 5.95 10.51 -6.83
CA ASP A 116 6.62 9.73 -7.88
C ASP A 116 5.61 8.85 -8.60
N LEU A 117 5.81 8.65 -9.89
CA LEU A 117 5.03 7.65 -10.63
C LEU A 117 5.70 6.30 -10.44
N VAL A 118 4.95 5.34 -9.92
CA VAL A 118 5.49 4.03 -9.57
C VAL A 118 4.71 2.93 -10.29
N SER A 119 5.45 2.00 -10.88
CA SER A 119 4.90 0.84 -11.56
C SER A 119 5.37 -0.40 -10.82
N VAL A 120 4.43 -1.29 -10.47
CA VAL A 120 4.72 -2.57 -9.82
C VAL A 120 4.41 -3.67 -10.82
N ASP A 121 5.37 -4.55 -11.05
CA ASP A 121 5.20 -5.69 -11.94
C ASP A 121 5.91 -6.90 -11.31
N GLY A 122 5.15 -7.75 -10.65
CA GLY A 122 5.72 -8.87 -9.90
C GLY A 122 6.65 -8.36 -8.81
N GLU A 123 7.93 -8.74 -8.89
CA GLU A 123 8.94 -8.34 -7.92
C GLU A 123 9.60 -6.99 -8.24
N GLN A 124 9.30 -6.42 -9.40
CA GLN A 124 9.94 -5.19 -9.84
C GLN A 124 9.10 -3.96 -9.55
N VAL A 125 9.76 -2.95 -9.01
CA VAL A 125 9.16 -1.64 -8.70
C VAL A 125 9.95 -0.61 -9.47
N THR A 126 9.33 0.01 -10.46
CA THR A 126 9.99 1.03 -11.29
C THR A 126 9.50 2.40 -10.84
N VAL A 127 10.44 3.29 -10.54
CA VAL A 127 10.16 4.62 -10.01
C VAL A 127 10.59 5.66 -11.03
N SER A 128 9.64 6.49 -11.44
CA SER A 128 9.88 7.64 -12.32
C SER A 128 9.47 8.88 -11.53
N GLY A 129 10.39 9.77 -11.36
CA GLY A 129 10.10 10.92 -10.53
C GLY A 129 10.64 12.23 -11.07
#